data_c9309acbe0848dc16018e71f6163e4de
#
_entry.id   c9309acbe0848dc16018e71f6163e4de
#
_cell.length_a   1.000
_cell.length_b   1.000
_cell.length_c   1.000
_cell.angle_alpha   90.00
_cell.angle_beta   90.00
_cell.angle_gamma   90.00
#
_symmetry.space_group_name_H-M   'P 1'
#
loop_
_entity.id
_entity.type
_entity.pdbx_description
1 polymer ?
#
loop_
_entity_poly.entity_id
_entity_poly.type
_entity_poly.pdbx_seq_one_letter_code
_entity_poly.pdbx_strand_id
1 'polypeptide(L)'
;MLQYDFHFAKLCDLACKARQAQSAKFAPVAQLDRAFDCGSKGLRFESSRAHHLQRKTMNLDEILEKTKNVRLVAASKYVGASEIVRLAKLGVSEFGENQVQALAQKKEALNGENLGIKWHFIGTLQSNKINLLIKQRPILWQSCNSLKLAQAVNQRLDYTLSALLEVNAADESSKSGLDKALAVDTYLQIQAECDKIALCGVMSIGAHSDDEREIVRSFEQTFA
;
A
#
# COMPACT_ATOMS: atom_id res chain seq x y z
N MET A 1 3.98 17.64 10.60
CA MET A 1 4.68 18.35 9.52
C MET A 1 5.62 17.38 8.84
N LEU A 2 5.57 17.29 7.54
CA LEU A 2 5.90 16.11 6.74
C LEU A 2 7.37 15.92 6.40
N GLN A 3 7.95 14.81 6.81
CA GLN A 3 9.27 14.32 6.36
C GLN A 3 9.16 13.43 5.10
N TYR A 4 7.95 13.39 4.51
CA TYR A 4 7.62 12.47 3.41
C TYR A 4 7.78 13.07 2.01
N ASP A 5 7.86 14.38 1.88
CA ASP A 5 7.76 15.00 0.58
C ASP A 5 8.99 14.81 -0.31
N PHE A 6 10.15 14.77 0.30
CA PHE A 6 11.39 14.56 -0.44
C PHE A 6 11.59 13.08 -0.81
N HIS A 7 11.26 12.18 0.12
CA HIS A 7 11.37 10.73 -0.07
C HIS A 7 10.33 10.20 -1.05
N PHE A 8 9.10 10.71 -0.96
CA PHE A 8 8.03 10.31 -1.88
C PHE A 8 8.33 10.73 -3.33
N ALA A 9 8.85 11.94 -3.53
CA ALA A 9 9.25 12.41 -4.86
C ALA A 9 10.38 11.55 -5.46
N LYS A 10 11.37 11.14 -4.64
CA LYS A 10 12.45 10.22 -5.07
C LYS A 10 11.97 8.80 -5.26
N LEU A 11 11.02 8.31 -4.44
CA LEU A 11 10.38 7.01 -4.65
C LEU A 11 9.62 6.95 -5.97
N CYS A 12 8.90 7.99 -6.33
CA CYS A 12 8.26 8.09 -7.64
C CYS A 12 9.29 8.12 -8.77
N ASP A 13 10.41 8.84 -8.60
CA ASP A 13 11.51 8.86 -9.56
C ASP A 13 12.22 7.49 -9.70
N LEU A 14 12.44 6.79 -8.58
CA LEU A 14 13.02 5.45 -8.58
C LEU A 14 12.07 4.42 -9.19
N ALA A 15 10.78 4.48 -8.86
CA ALA A 15 9.75 3.64 -9.47
C ALA A 15 9.63 3.88 -10.99
N CYS A 16 9.76 5.14 -11.44
CA CYS A 16 9.82 5.50 -12.85
C CYS A 16 11.09 4.97 -13.55
N LYS A 17 12.25 5.06 -12.91
CA LYS A 17 13.51 4.54 -13.44
C LYS A 17 13.52 3.01 -13.52
N ALA A 18 13.00 2.32 -12.50
CA ALA A 18 12.82 0.86 -12.52
C ALA A 18 11.86 0.40 -13.64
N ARG A 19 10.83 1.21 -13.97
CA ARG A 19 9.91 0.93 -15.07
C ARG A 19 10.56 1.02 -16.45
N GLN A 20 11.60 1.83 -16.62
CA GLN A 20 12.36 1.94 -17.87
C GLN A 20 13.27 0.74 -18.11
N ALA A 21 13.61 -0.01 -17.07
CA ALA A 21 14.52 -1.16 -17.13
C ALA A 21 13.80 -2.52 -17.31
N GLN A 22 12.49 -2.60 -17.08
CA GLN A 22 11.73 -3.85 -17.19
C GLN A 22 10.46 -3.67 -18.03
N SER A 23 10.30 -4.52 -19.07
CA SER A 23 9.12 -4.52 -19.93
C SER A 23 7.83 -4.79 -19.15
N ALA A 24 7.09 -3.76 -18.93
CA ALA A 24 5.66 -3.54 -18.77
C ALA A 24 4.72 -4.74 -18.50
N LYS A 25 4.74 -5.36 -17.33
CA LYS A 25 3.55 -6.08 -16.85
C LYS A 25 3.02 -5.61 -15.49
N PHE A 26 3.77 -4.90 -14.68
CA PHE A 26 3.35 -4.48 -13.34
C PHE A 26 3.71 -3.02 -13.08
N ALA A 27 2.69 -2.18 -12.85
CA ALA A 27 2.92 -0.81 -12.40
C ALA A 27 3.27 -0.83 -10.90
N PRO A 28 4.37 -0.17 -10.48
CA PRO A 28 4.67 -0.03 -9.06
C PRO A 28 3.53 0.68 -8.32
N VAL A 29 3.23 0.23 -7.11
CA VAL A 29 2.21 0.81 -6.24
C VAL A 29 2.91 1.73 -5.24
N ALA A 30 2.58 3.01 -5.26
CA ALA A 30 3.01 3.96 -4.25
C ALA A 30 1.94 4.07 -3.15
N GLN A 31 2.30 3.78 -1.91
CA GLN A 31 1.41 3.89 -0.76
C GLN A 31 1.65 5.22 -0.03
N LEU A 32 0.60 6.03 0.07
CA LEU A 32 0.61 7.26 0.84
C LEU A 32 0.18 6.95 2.27
N ASP A 33 1.14 6.96 3.20
CA ASP A 33 0.88 6.69 4.61
C ASP A 33 0.87 8.00 5.41
N ARG A 34 -0.28 8.39 5.94
CA ARG A 34 -0.58 9.26 7.11
C ARG A 34 -1.66 10.31 6.91
N ALA A 35 -2.20 10.74 8.07
CA ALA A 35 -3.40 11.53 8.26
C ALA A 35 -3.41 12.89 7.53
N PHE A 36 -4.58 13.23 7.01
CA PHE A 36 -4.90 14.55 6.50
C PHE A 36 -5.31 15.45 7.67
N ASP A 37 -4.72 16.64 7.79
CA ASP A 37 -5.29 17.72 8.58
C ASP A 37 -6.11 18.64 7.68
N CYS A 38 -7.41 18.69 7.95
CA CYS A 38 -8.39 19.44 7.18
C CYS A 38 -8.63 20.83 7.78
N GLY A 39 -7.56 21.56 8.09
CA GLY A 39 -7.67 22.98 8.42
C GLY A 39 -8.20 23.81 7.25
N SER A 40 -8.88 24.93 7.54
CA SER A 40 -9.62 25.81 6.62
C SER A 40 -8.81 26.46 5.47
N LYS A 41 -7.58 26.02 5.21
CA LYS A 41 -6.67 26.60 4.19
C LYS A 41 -6.02 25.54 3.27
N GLY A 42 -6.76 24.52 2.84
CA GLY A 42 -6.29 23.52 1.89
C GLY A 42 -5.86 22.19 2.54
N LEU A 43 -5.76 21.15 1.70
CA LEU A 43 -5.31 19.83 2.09
C LEU A 43 -3.83 19.85 2.49
N ARG A 44 -3.55 19.56 3.75
CA ARG A 44 -2.19 19.37 4.25
C ARG A 44 -2.03 17.96 4.81
N PHE A 45 -0.89 17.35 4.54
CA PHE A 45 -0.51 16.07 5.11
C PHE A 45 0.39 16.30 6.32
N GLU A 46 0.01 15.80 7.50
CA GLU A 46 0.82 15.92 8.73
C GLU A 46 1.36 14.58 9.23
N SER A 47 2.61 14.60 9.68
CA SER A 47 3.27 13.49 10.36
C SER A 47 3.35 13.76 11.86
N SER A 48 2.97 12.80 12.68
CA SER A 48 2.78 12.93 14.12
C SER A 48 4.06 12.92 14.99
N ARG A 49 5.25 13.23 14.46
CA ARG A 49 6.46 13.45 15.29
C ARG A 49 7.20 14.70 14.86
N ALA A 50 7.26 15.64 15.81
CA ALA A 50 8.00 16.88 15.68
C ALA A 50 9.51 16.62 15.80
N HIS A 51 10.26 16.94 14.73
CA HIS A 51 11.66 17.37 14.82
C HIS A 51 11.92 18.45 13.75
N HIS A 52 12.68 19.46 14.16
CA HIS A 52 12.94 20.72 13.48
C HIS A 52 13.69 20.56 12.13
N LEU A 53 12.95 20.40 11.04
CA LEU A 53 13.45 20.69 9.69
C LEU A 53 12.30 21.33 8.90
N GLN A 54 12.57 22.39 8.15
CA GLN A 54 11.59 23.05 7.27
C GLN A 54 11.11 22.02 6.24
N ARG A 55 9.91 21.50 6.42
CA ARG A 55 9.32 20.46 5.59
C ARG A 55 8.47 21.13 4.52
N LYS A 56 8.80 20.85 3.27
CA LYS A 56 8.00 21.29 2.13
C LYS A 56 6.72 20.43 2.08
N THR A 57 5.59 21.01 2.44
CA THR A 57 4.28 20.34 2.28
C THR A 57 3.91 20.33 0.80
N MET A 58 3.63 19.14 0.24
CA MET A 58 3.05 19.02 -1.09
C MET A 58 1.53 19.11 -1.01
N ASN A 59 0.91 19.77 -1.97
CA ASN A 59 -0.53 19.73 -2.13
C ASN A 59 -0.94 18.46 -2.91
N LEU A 60 -2.24 18.17 -2.95
CA LEU A 60 -2.74 16.95 -3.62
C LEU A 60 -2.45 16.97 -5.12
N ASP A 61 -2.54 18.13 -5.78
CA ASP A 61 -2.29 18.24 -7.21
C ASP A 61 -0.84 17.93 -7.56
N GLU A 62 0.12 18.39 -6.75
CA GLU A 62 1.53 18.01 -6.88
C GLU A 62 1.76 16.51 -6.71
N ILE A 63 1.04 15.87 -5.78
CA ILE A 63 1.12 14.43 -5.57
C ILE A 63 0.57 13.68 -6.77
N LEU A 64 -0.61 14.04 -7.25
CA LEU A 64 -1.25 13.42 -8.40
C LEU A 64 -0.39 13.57 -9.66
N GLU A 65 0.21 14.74 -9.89
CA GLU A 65 1.12 14.94 -11.03
C GLU A 65 2.38 14.06 -10.93
N LYS A 66 3.02 14.00 -9.75
CA LYS A 66 4.19 13.15 -9.54
C LYS A 66 3.91 11.66 -9.62
N THR A 67 2.67 11.25 -9.32
CA THR A 67 2.26 9.84 -9.33
C THR A 67 1.54 9.41 -10.59
N LYS A 68 1.42 10.27 -11.61
CA LYS A 68 0.69 9.95 -12.86
C LYS A 68 1.13 8.68 -13.57
N ASN A 69 2.39 8.25 -13.37
CA ASN A 69 2.96 7.05 -13.96
C ASN A 69 2.98 5.83 -13.03
N VAL A 70 2.45 5.96 -11.82
CA VAL A 70 2.36 4.88 -10.83
C VAL A 70 0.94 4.83 -10.25
N ARG A 71 0.59 3.70 -9.65
CA ARG A 71 -0.70 3.58 -8.96
C ARG A 71 -0.58 4.20 -7.56
N LEU A 72 -1.28 5.31 -7.34
CA LEU A 72 -1.37 5.95 -6.03
C LEU A 72 -2.45 5.26 -5.18
N VAL A 73 -2.07 4.76 -4.01
CA VAL A 73 -3.00 4.21 -3.02
C VAL A 73 -2.97 5.08 -1.76
N ALA A 74 -4.09 5.73 -1.45
CA ALA A 74 -4.21 6.52 -0.23
C ALA A 74 -4.50 5.62 0.97
N ALA A 75 -3.61 5.60 1.97
CA ALA A 75 -3.85 4.87 3.21
C ALA A 75 -4.89 5.61 4.06
N SER A 76 -6.09 5.04 4.15
CA SER A 76 -7.25 5.66 4.81
C SER A 76 -7.43 5.28 6.29
N LYS A 77 -6.45 4.59 6.87
CA LYS A 77 -6.51 4.03 8.23
C LYS A 77 -6.84 5.03 9.36
N TYR A 78 -6.61 6.32 9.12
CA TYR A 78 -6.82 7.38 10.13
C TYR A 78 -7.97 8.34 9.78
N VAL A 79 -8.66 8.13 8.66
CA VAL A 79 -9.71 9.05 8.20
C VAL A 79 -11.07 8.37 8.10
N GLY A 80 -12.14 9.14 8.24
CA GLY A 80 -13.53 8.68 8.11
C GLY A 80 -14.02 8.66 6.67
N ALA A 81 -15.26 8.17 6.47
CA ALA A 81 -15.89 8.07 5.16
C ALA A 81 -16.03 9.43 4.47
N SER A 82 -16.33 10.52 5.19
CA SER A 82 -16.47 11.87 4.64
C SER A 82 -15.20 12.37 3.96
N GLU A 83 -14.04 12.08 4.56
CA GLU A 83 -12.75 12.46 3.98
C GLU A 83 -12.43 11.62 2.74
N ILE A 84 -12.77 10.34 2.75
CA ILE A 84 -12.64 9.48 1.56
C ILE A 84 -13.48 10.02 0.40
N VAL A 85 -14.73 10.41 0.66
CA VAL A 85 -15.59 11.07 -0.35
C VAL A 85 -14.94 12.33 -0.91
N ARG A 86 -14.38 13.17 -0.02
CA ARG A 86 -13.71 14.41 -0.43
C ARG A 86 -12.52 14.12 -1.33
N LEU A 87 -11.66 13.19 -0.95
CA LEU A 87 -10.48 12.80 -1.73
C LEU A 87 -10.86 12.14 -3.07
N ALA A 88 -11.90 11.30 -3.07
CA ALA A 88 -12.39 10.68 -4.29
C ALA A 88 -12.90 11.73 -5.30
N LYS A 89 -13.61 12.76 -4.84
CA LYS A 89 -14.03 13.89 -5.68
C LYS A 89 -12.87 14.72 -6.20
N LEU A 90 -11.71 14.67 -5.56
CA LEU A 90 -10.47 15.32 -6.00
C LEU A 90 -9.57 14.41 -6.87
N GLY A 91 -10.05 13.23 -7.28
CA GLY A 91 -9.36 12.37 -8.23
C GLY A 91 -8.62 11.19 -7.62
N VAL A 92 -8.62 11.01 -6.29
CA VAL A 92 -8.05 9.81 -5.64
C VAL A 92 -9.03 8.65 -5.81
N SER A 93 -8.66 7.62 -6.54
CA SER A 93 -9.55 6.48 -6.84
C SER A 93 -9.24 5.20 -6.05
N GLU A 94 -8.06 5.10 -5.45
CA GLU A 94 -7.62 3.86 -4.77
C GLU A 94 -7.26 4.13 -3.31
N PHE A 95 -7.85 3.33 -2.40
CA PHE A 95 -7.72 3.51 -0.95
C PHE A 95 -7.29 2.20 -0.30
N GLY A 96 -6.41 2.29 0.69
CA GLY A 96 -5.88 1.16 1.43
C GLY A 96 -6.27 1.17 2.91
N GLU A 97 -6.79 0.05 3.41
CA GLU A 97 -7.09 -0.16 4.81
C GLU A 97 -6.21 -1.24 5.43
N ASN A 98 -5.78 -1.01 6.67
CA ASN A 98 -4.96 -1.94 7.41
C ASN A 98 -5.75 -2.83 8.38
N GLN A 99 -7.02 -2.56 8.61
CA GLN A 99 -7.92 -3.36 9.43
C GLN A 99 -9.15 -3.79 8.63
N VAL A 100 -9.41 -5.10 8.61
CA VAL A 100 -10.53 -5.66 7.81
C VAL A 100 -11.88 -5.13 8.27
N GLN A 101 -12.06 -4.90 9.58
CA GLN A 101 -13.29 -4.33 10.14
C GLN A 101 -13.49 -2.88 9.68
N ALA A 102 -12.42 -2.06 9.71
CA ALA A 102 -12.48 -0.68 9.24
C ALA A 102 -12.80 -0.61 7.74
N LEU A 103 -12.20 -1.52 6.95
CA LEU A 103 -12.54 -1.66 5.54
C LEU A 103 -14.04 -1.94 5.34
N ALA A 104 -14.59 -2.90 6.09
CA ALA A 104 -16.00 -3.26 6.00
C ALA A 104 -16.92 -2.08 6.39
N GLN A 105 -16.62 -1.41 7.51
CA GLN A 105 -17.37 -0.26 7.99
C GLN A 105 -17.36 0.91 6.99
N LYS A 106 -16.21 1.21 6.39
CA LYS A 106 -16.08 2.30 5.41
C LYS A 106 -16.81 1.98 4.12
N LYS A 107 -16.72 0.73 3.64
CA LYS A 107 -17.50 0.29 2.47
C LYS A 107 -19.00 0.40 2.71
N GLU A 108 -19.47 0.02 3.89
CA GLU A 108 -20.88 0.14 4.27
C GLU A 108 -21.30 1.62 4.36
N ALA A 109 -20.51 2.46 5.01
CA ALA A 109 -20.77 3.89 5.14
C ALA A 109 -20.79 4.63 3.79
N LEU A 110 -20.08 4.10 2.79
CA LEU A 110 -20.01 4.64 1.42
C LEU A 110 -20.96 3.92 0.45
N ASN A 111 -21.77 3.00 0.97
CA ASN A 111 -22.73 2.28 0.16
C ASN A 111 -23.78 3.28 -0.42
N GLY A 112 -23.91 3.30 -1.74
CA GLY A 112 -24.75 4.28 -2.44
C GLY A 112 -24.00 5.49 -3.01
N GLU A 113 -22.78 5.76 -2.57
CA GLU A 113 -21.92 6.76 -3.19
C GLU A 113 -21.24 6.16 -4.45
N ASN A 114 -21.63 6.60 -5.63
CA ASN A 114 -21.05 6.10 -6.89
C ASN A 114 -19.70 6.76 -7.20
N LEU A 115 -18.71 6.53 -6.36
CA LEU A 115 -17.39 7.17 -6.45
C LEU A 115 -16.33 6.31 -7.18
N GLY A 116 -16.67 5.10 -7.60
CA GLY A 116 -15.73 4.20 -8.28
C GLY A 116 -14.49 3.81 -7.43
N ILE A 117 -14.62 3.83 -6.10
CA ILE A 117 -13.52 3.57 -5.18
C ILE A 117 -13.04 2.12 -5.31
N LYS A 118 -11.72 1.98 -5.49
CA LYS A 118 -11.02 0.69 -5.49
C LYS A 118 -10.33 0.48 -4.15
N TRP A 119 -10.69 -0.61 -3.47
CA TRP A 119 -10.17 -0.90 -2.14
C TRP A 119 -9.00 -1.87 -2.16
N HIS A 120 -7.94 -1.52 -1.43
CA HIS A 120 -6.80 -2.38 -1.14
C HIS A 120 -6.82 -2.79 0.33
N PHE A 121 -6.36 -3.99 0.62
CA PHE A 121 -6.04 -4.37 1.98
C PHE A 121 -4.51 -4.35 2.15
N ILE A 122 -4.03 -3.50 3.05
CA ILE A 122 -2.61 -3.17 3.24
C ILE A 122 -2.07 -3.56 4.63
N GLY A 123 -2.91 -4.17 5.48
CA GLY A 123 -2.51 -4.54 6.83
C GLY A 123 -2.25 -6.02 7.01
N THR A 124 -1.65 -6.41 8.12
CA THR A 124 -1.42 -7.81 8.46
C THR A 124 -2.75 -8.56 8.63
N LEU A 125 -2.95 -9.60 7.83
CA LEU A 125 -4.17 -10.41 7.88
C LEU A 125 -4.09 -11.48 8.96
N GLN A 126 -4.98 -11.38 9.93
CA GLN A 126 -5.16 -12.43 10.94
C GLN A 126 -6.04 -13.57 10.38
N SER A 127 -5.72 -14.81 10.71
CA SER A 127 -6.42 -16.00 10.19
C SER A 127 -7.93 -16.00 10.49
N ASN A 128 -8.35 -15.46 11.64
CA ASN A 128 -9.76 -15.33 12.03
C ASN A 128 -10.52 -14.22 11.26
N LYS A 129 -9.83 -13.41 10.46
CA LYS A 129 -10.40 -12.33 9.66
C LYS A 129 -10.45 -12.64 8.16
N ILE A 130 -9.97 -13.79 7.73
CA ILE A 130 -9.92 -14.18 6.32
C ILE A 130 -11.31 -14.10 5.68
N ASN A 131 -12.33 -14.70 6.28
CA ASN A 131 -13.68 -14.71 5.72
C ASN A 131 -14.27 -13.29 5.61
N LEU A 132 -13.95 -12.41 6.57
CA LEU A 132 -14.40 -11.03 6.52
C LEU A 132 -13.70 -10.28 5.38
N LEU A 133 -12.38 -10.49 5.18
CA LEU A 133 -11.64 -9.89 4.07
C LEU A 133 -12.20 -10.34 2.71
N ILE A 134 -12.42 -11.64 2.54
CA ILE A 134 -12.97 -12.21 1.30
C ILE A 134 -14.30 -11.57 0.94
N LYS A 135 -15.21 -11.39 1.92
CA LYS A 135 -16.47 -10.67 1.72
C LYS A 135 -16.29 -9.24 1.22
N GLN A 136 -15.20 -8.57 1.58
CA GLN A 136 -14.95 -7.21 1.14
C GLN A 136 -14.46 -7.14 -0.31
N ARG A 137 -14.00 -8.23 -0.90
CA ARG A 137 -13.50 -8.29 -2.29
C ARG A 137 -12.57 -7.12 -2.61
N PRO A 138 -11.43 -6.94 -1.89
CA PRO A 138 -10.47 -5.92 -2.23
C PRO A 138 -9.89 -6.22 -3.63
N ILE A 139 -9.53 -5.18 -4.38
CA ILE A 139 -8.92 -5.39 -5.69
C ILE A 139 -7.49 -5.91 -5.58
N LEU A 140 -6.83 -5.65 -4.43
CA LEU A 140 -5.46 -6.10 -4.18
C LEU A 140 -5.25 -6.31 -2.68
N TRP A 141 -4.71 -7.48 -2.33
CA TRP A 141 -4.17 -7.77 -1.01
C TRP A 141 -2.66 -7.60 -1.02
N GLN A 142 -2.13 -6.56 -0.35
CA GLN A 142 -0.73 -6.17 -0.47
C GLN A 142 0.20 -6.84 0.56
N SER A 143 -0.35 -7.53 1.54
CA SER A 143 0.38 -8.02 2.73
C SER A 143 0.36 -9.54 2.87
N CYS A 144 0.49 -10.27 1.77
CA CYS A 144 0.68 -11.72 1.80
C CYS A 144 2.11 -12.02 2.25
N ASN A 145 2.29 -12.55 3.47
CA ASN A 145 3.62 -12.70 4.08
C ASN A 145 4.04 -14.15 4.34
N SER A 146 3.28 -15.12 3.89
CA SER A 146 3.65 -16.54 4.04
C SER A 146 2.79 -17.46 3.16
N LEU A 147 3.37 -18.61 2.76
CA LEU A 147 2.65 -19.67 2.06
C LEU A 147 1.45 -20.17 2.87
N LYS A 148 1.63 -20.40 4.18
CA LYS A 148 0.55 -20.87 5.07
C LYS A 148 -0.65 -19.94 5.06
N LEU A 149 -0.43 -18.63 5.09
CA LEU A 149 -1.52 -17.66 5.05
C LEU A 149 -2.18 -17.63 3.66
N ALA A 150 -1.39 -17.69 2.59
CA ALA A 150 -1.88 -17.77 1.22
C ALA A 150 -2.77 -19.01 1.03
N GLN A 151 -2.33 -20.19 1.44
CA GLN A 151 -3.13 -21.43 1.39
C GLN A 151 -4.44 -21.30 2.16
N ALA A 152 -4.39 -20.71 3.37
CA ALA A 152 -5.59 -20.52 4.20
C ALA A 152 -6.61 -19.56 3.56
N VAL A 153 -6.14 -18.54 2.84
CA VAL A 153 -6.98 -17.62 2.05
C VAL A 153 -7.50 -18.34 0.80
N ASN A 154 -6.64 -19.00 0.05
CA ASN A 154 -6.95 -19.73 -1.18
C ASN A 154 -8.10 -20.74 -0.99
N GLN A 155 -8.06 -21.51 0.09
CA GLN A 155 -9.10 -22.52 0.41
C GLN A 155 -10.49 -21.91 0.60
N ARG A 156 -10.61 -20.64 0.95
CA ARG A 156 -11.86 -19.95 1.27
C ARG A 156 -12.35 -19.02 0.16
N LEU A 157 -11.50 -18.73 -0.83
CA LEU A 157 -11.86 -17.87 -1.95
C LEU A 157 -12.86 -18.55 -2.91
N ASP A 158 -13.81 -17.79 -3.40
CA ASP A 158 -14.74 -18.13 -4.47
C ASP A 158 -14.47 -17.33 -5.77
N TYR A 159 -13.38 -16.53 -5.76
CA TYR A 159 -12.93 -15.70 -6.86
C TYR A 159 -11.40 -15.63 -6.87
N THR A 160 -10.82 -15.09 -7.92
CA THR A 160 -9.37 -14.84 -7.96
C THR A 160 -9.04 -13.52 -7.28
N LEU A 161 -8.20 -13.55 -6.24
CA LEU A 161 -7.73 -12.39 -5.50
C LEU A 161 -6.30 -12.04 -5.96
N SER A 162 -6.11 -10.83 -6.47
CA SER A 162 -4.77 -10.30 -6.72
C SER A 162 -4.05 -10.04 -5.40
N ALA A 163 -2.77 -10.42 -5.31
CA ALA A 163 -1.97 -10.21 -4.11
C ALA A 163 -0.52 -9.80 -4.42
N LEU A 164 0.12 -9.14 -3.45
CA LEU A 164 1.57 -8.91 -3.44
C LEU A 164 2.19 -9.70 -2.29
N LEU A 165 3.37 -10.28 -2.52
CA LEU A 165 4.15 -10.90 -1.46
C LEU A 165 4.85 -9.81 -0.65
N GLU A 166 4.57 -9.74 0.66
CA GLU A 166 5.20 -8.77 1.56
C GLU A 166 6.58 -9.29 1.98
N VAL A 167 7.63 -8.52 1.63
CA VAL A 167 9.03 -8.86 1.91
C VAL A 167 9.62 -7.83 2.87
N ASN A 168 10.34 -8.28 3.90
CA ASN A 168 11.09 -7.43 4.81
C ASN A 168 12.42 -7.02 4.18
N ALA A 169 12.40 -5.98 3.37
CA ALA A 169 13.59 -5.47 2.68
C ALA A 169 14.51 -4.63 3.58
N ALA A 170 14.05 -4.19 4.73
CA ALA A 170 14.82 -3.34 5.64
C ALA A 170 15.64 -4.15 6.68
N ASP A 171 15.51 -5.49 6.69
CA ASP A 171 16.14 -6.40 7.68
C ASP A 171 15.87 -6.01 9.15
N GLU A 172 14.75 -5.30 9.39
CA GLU A 172 14.32 -4.91 10.72
C GLU A 172 13.45 -6.00 11.34
N SER A 173 13.89 -6.58 12.46
CA SER A 173 13.15 -7.65 13.18
C SER A 173 11.76 -7.24 13.68
N SER A 174 11.50 -5.93 13.77
CA SER A 174 10.21 -5.37 14.20
C SER A 174 9.20 -5.24 13.07
N LYS A 175 9.59 -5.47 11.80
CA LYS A 175 8.70 -5.33 10.64
C LYS A 175 8.09 -6.65 10.25
N SER A 176 6.84 -6.59 9.77
CA SER A 176 6.18 -7.69 9.07
C SER A 176 6.85 -7.92 7.71
N GLY A 177 6.59 -9.07 7.13
CA GLY A 177 7.11 -9.46 5.83
C GLY A 177 8.00 -10.70 5.91
N LEU A 178 8.11 -11.37 4.79
CA LEU A 178 8.95 -12.55 4.63
C LEU A 178 10.42 -12.14 4.55
N ASP A 179 11.30 -12.97 5.07
CA ASP A 179 12.74 -12.83 4.82
C ASP A 179 13.02 -12.84 3.30
N LYS A 180 13.82 -11.90 2.84
CA LYS A 180 14.18 -11.77 1.42
C LYS A 180 14.82 -13.04 0.84
N ALA A 181 15.58 -13.78 1.65
CA ALA A 181 16.18 -15.05 1.22
C ALA A 181 15.15 -16.12 0.87
N LEU A 182 13.95 -16.05 1.45
CA LEU A 182 12.85 -16.99 1.21
C LEU A 182 11.83 -16.47 0.19
N ALA A 183 11.98 -15.25 -0.29
CA ALA A 183 10.95 -14.56 -1.08
C ALA A 183 10.67 -15.27 -2.40
N VAL A 184 11.72 -15.65 -3.15
CA VAL A 184 11.57 -16.29 -4.46
C VAL A 184 10.92 -17.66 -4.34
N ASP A 185 11.40 -18.50 -3.42
CA ASP A 185 10.86 -19.84 -3.21
C ASP A 185 9.40 -19.79 -2.75
N THR A 186 9.08 -18.91 -1.81
CA THR A 186 7.72 -18.74 -1.32
C THR A 186 6.79 -18.20 -2.43
N TYR A 187 7.27 -17.28 -3.26
CA TYR A 187 6.51 -16.77 -4.41
C TYR A 187 6.14 -17.89 -5.38
N LEU A 188 7.12 -18.71 -5.75
CA LEU A 188 6.91 -19.86 -6.66
C LEU A 188 5.98 -20.92 -6.05
N GLN A 189 6.13 -21.21 -4.76
CA GLN A 189 5.24 -22.13 -4.05
C GLN A 189 3.78 -21.61 -4.02
N ILE A 190 3.57 -20.34 -3.73
CA ILE A 190 2.22 -19.76 -3.75
C ILE A 190 1.62 -19.84 -5.16
N GLN A 191 2.40 -19.54 -6.21
CA GLN A 191 1.93 -19.67 -7.59
C GLN A 191 1.54 -21.11 -7.96
N ALA A 192 2.27 -22.09 -7.45
CA ALA A 192 2.02 -23.51 -7.74
C ALA A 192 0.85 -24.09 -6.95
N GLU A 193 0.64 -23.63 -5.70
CA GLU A 193 -0.30 -24.24 -4.75
C GLU A 193 -1.60 -23.47 -4.53
N CYS A 194 -1.66 -22.20 -4.95
CA CYS A 194 -2.77 -21.30 -4.67
C CYS A 194 -3.41 -20.76 -5.96
N ASP A 195 -4.23 -21.57 -6.59
CA ASP A 195 -4.87 -21.30 -7.90
C ASP A 195 -5.81 -20.09 -7.93
N LYS A 196 -6.31 -19.67 -6.77
CA LYS A 196 -7.20 -18.50 -6.62
C LYS A 196 -6.48 -17.25 -6.13
N ILE A 197 -5.16 -17.30 -5.92
CA ILE A 197 -4.34 -16.14 -5.60
C ILE A 197 -3.47 -15.79 -6.81
N ALA A 198 -3.72 -14.63 -7.41
CA ALA A 198 -2.88 -14.10 -8.47
C ALA A 198 -1.80 -13.20 -7.88
N LEU A 199 -0.58 -13.74 -7.67
CA LEU A 199 0.55 -12.90 -7.25
C LEU A 199 0.94 -11.97 -8.39
N CYS A 200 0.90 -10.65 -8.12
CA CYS A 200 1.18 -9.59 -9.08
C CYS A 200 2.56 -8.94 -8.88
N GLY A 201 3.34 -9.41 -7.92
CA GLY A 201 4.65 -8.86 -7.58
C GLY A 201 4.92 -8.90 -6.08
N VAL A 202 5.83 -8.06 -5.64
CA VAL A 202 6.24 -7.95 -4.23
C VAL A 202 5.87 -6.58 -3.66
N MET A 203 5.74 -6.50 -2.34
CA MET A 203 5.55 -5.28 -1.58
C MET A 203 6.59 -5.23 -0.47
N SER A 204 7.14 -4.05 -0.21
CA SER A 204 7.97 -3.82 0.97
C SER A 204 7.67 -2.46 1.59
N ILE A 205 7.95 -2.36 2.89
CA ILE A 205 7.90 -1.11 3.63
C ILE A 205 9.33 -0.63 3.82
N GLY A 206 9.64 0.59 3.34
CA GLY A 206 10.97 1.18 3.43
C GLY A 206 11.48 1.29 4.87
N ALA A 207 12.81 1.42 5.04
CA ALA A 207 13.45 1.57 6.33
C ALA A 207 12.84 2.76 7.11
N HIS A 208 12.67 2.59 8.42
CA HIS A 208 12.23 3.67 9.31
C HIS A 208 13.46 4.45 9.79
N SER A 209 14.01 5.28 8.93
CA SER A 209 15.24 6.04 9.15
C SER A 209 15.07 7.50 8.75
N ASP A 210 15.86 8.38 9.37
CA ASP A 210 16.02 9.77 8.94
C ASP A 210 17.11 9.90 7.85
N ASP A 211 17.91 8.86 7.59
CA ASP A 211 18.88 8.81 6.49
C ASP A 211 18.18 8.34 5.19
N GLU A 212 18.10 9.25 4.25
CA GLU A 212 17.52 9.00 2.92
C GLU A 212 18.20 7.83 2.19
N ARG A 213 19.50 7.63 2.38
CA ARG A 213 20.26 6.56 1.73
C ARG A 213 19.83 5.17 2.23
N GLU A 214 19.50 5.05 3.53
CA GLU A 214 18.99 3.81 4.10
C GLU A 214 17.60 3.49 3.53
N ILE A 215 16.74 4.50 3.42
CA ILE A 215 15.40 4.33 2.83
C ILE A 215 15.52 3.90 1.37
N VAL A 216 16.33 4.60 0.57
CA VAL A 216 16.57 4.27 -0.85
C VAL A 216 17.11 2.85 -0.98
N ARG A 217 18.12 2.49 -0.19
CA ARG A 217 18.72 1.15 -0.20
C ARG A 217 17.72 0.04 0.12
N SER A 218 16.81 0.28 1.09
CA SER A 218 15.78 -0.71 1.43
C SER A 218 14.82 -0.99 0.27
N PHE A 219 14.55 0.01 -0.57
CA PHE A 219 13.73 -0.19 -1.77
C PHE A 219 14.53 -0.82 -2.92
N GLU A 220 15.78 -0.45 -3.11
CA GLU A 220 16.66 -1.09 -4.11
C GLU A 220 16.78 -2.59 -3.87
N GLN A 221 16.87 -3.03 -2.60
CA GLN A 221 16.87 -4.45 -2.23
C GLN A 221 15.57 -5.19 -2.59
N THR A 222 14.46 -4.48 -2.77
CA THR A 222 13.20 -5.09 -3.20
C THR A 222 13.18 -5.39 -4.69
N PHE A 223 14.03 -4.72 -5.48
CA PHE A 223 14.11 -4.88 -6.93
C PHE A 223 15.28 -5.76 -7.38
N ALA A 224 16.18 -6.12 -6.47
CA ALA A 224 17.32 -7.00 -6.74
C ALA A 224 16.93 -8.48 -6.75
#